data_3757a39c1400c4b89ae2aca4d53c18ac
#
_entry.id   3757a39c1400c4b89ae2aca4d53c18ac
#
_cell.length_a   1.000
_cell.length_b   1.000
_cell.length_c   1.000
_cell.angle_alpha   90.00
_cell.angle_beta   90.00
_cell.angle_gamma   90.00
#
_symmetry.space_group_name_H-M   'P 1'
#
loop_
_entity.id
_entity.type
_entity.pdbx_description
1 polymer ?
#
loop_
_entity_poly.entity_id
_entity_poly.type
_entity_poly.pdbx_seq_one_letter_code
_entity_poly.pdbx_strand_id
1 'polypeptide(L)'
;MAKTTTSGSTEASSYTTIFASLENFRKGGVELINDDPRHYAFSNVFEVASMSKPWEKVAVGKNMEYVLEVVRAEGTSEWRTCAHDEFVVVMDGAVVLDLVKLQVSPLPETAEGSIALAGEPDGPRMGRITMRRGHQALLPAGSAYRFTSAQPGVLLIQTIAGPDTKFRWAEICQTV
;
A
#
# COMPACT_ATOMS: atom_id res chain seq x y z
N MET A 1 -19.54 -44.00 -48.88
CA MET A 1 -18.41 -43.23 -48.28
C MET A 1 -19.00 -42.33 -47.20
N ALA A 2 -18.89 -42.68 -45.95
CA ALA A 2 -19.38 -41.93 -44.81
C ALA A 2 -18.24 -41.02 -44.32
N LYS A 3 -18.48 -39.70 -44.26
CA LYS A 3 -17.55 -38.73 -43.65
C LYS A 3 -17.80 -38.69 -42.15
N THR A 4 -16.85 -39.19 -41.40
CA THR A 4 -16.77 -39.04 -39.96
C THR A 4 -16.36 -37.61 -39.63
N THR A 5 -17.25 -36.84 -39.04
CA THR A 5 -16.92 -35.48 -38.51
C THR A 5 -16.48 -35.66 -37.08
N THR A 6 -15.17 -35.49 -36.82
CA THR A 6 -14.63 -35.45 -35.45
C THR A 6 -14.86 -34.09 -34.88
N SER A 7 -15.80 -33.98 -33.91
CA SER A 7 -15.99 -32.78 -33.11
C SER A 7 -14.90 -32.72 -32.05
N GLY A 8 -13.90 -31.87 -32.27
CA GLY A 8 -12.93 -31.52 -31.26
C GLY A 8 -13.61 -30.67 -30.19
N SER A 9 -13.80 -31.21 -29.01
CA SER A 9 -14.18 -30.45 -27.83
C SER A 9 -12.99 -29.62 -27.41
N THR A 10 -13.05 -28.31 -27.63
CA THR A 10 -12.12 -27.36 -27.03
C THR A 10 -12.44 -27.30 -25.54
N GLU A 11 -11.64 -27.97 -24.71
CA GLU A 11 -11.68 -27.73 -23.28
C GLU A 11 -11.31 -26.28 -23.03
N ALA A 12 -12.27 -25.48 -22.65
CA ALA A 12 -12.03 -24.14 -22.15
C ALA A 12 -11.28 -24.28 -20.82
N SER A 13 -9.98 -23.96 -20.81
CA SER A 13 -9.24 -23.90 -19.58
C SER A 13 -9.83 -22.79 -18.71
N SER A 14 -10.49 -23.17 -17.61
CA SER A 14 -10.99 -22.21 -16.63
C SER A 14 -9.81 -21.67 -15.85
N TYR A 15 -9.28 -20.51 -16.23
CA TYR A 15 -8.34 -19.79 -15.40
C TYR A 15 -9.11 -19.21 -14.19
N THR A 16 -8.79 -19.72 -13.00
CA THR A 16 -9.28 -19.14 -11.77
C THR A 16 -8.24 -18.14 -11.27
N THR A 17 -8.56 -16.86 -11.31
CA THR A 17 -7.71 -15.82 -10.71
C THR A 17 -7.85 -15.89 -9.19
N ILE A 18 -6.76 -16.22 -8.50
CA ILE A 18 -6.70 -16.21 -7.04
C ILE A 18 -6.15 -14.86 -6.61
N PHE A 19 -6.97 -14.08 -5.88
CA PHE A 19 -6.52 -12.84 -5.26
C PHE A 19 -6.01 -13.14 -3.85
N ALA A 20 -4.83 -12.59 -3.51
CA ALA A 20 -4.36 -12.61 -2.15
C ALA A 20 -5.11 -11.57 -1.30
N SER A 21 -5.18 -11.80 0.01
CA SER A 21 -5.76 -10.91 1.02
C SER A 21 -4.97 -11.00 2.32
N LEU A 22 -5.29 -10.14 3.29
CA LEU A 22 -4.67 -10.19 4.61
C LEU A 22 -4.89 -11.54 5.31
N GLU A 23 -6.02 -12.20 5.07
CA GLU A 23 -6.37 -13.51 5.64
C GLU A 23 -5.85 -14.69 4.81
N ASN A 24 -5.59 -14.47 3.53
CA ASN A 24 -5.19 -15.53 2.61
C ASN A 24 -4.13 -15.04 1.63
N PHE A 25 -2.87 -15.23 1.99
CA PHE A 25 -1.73 -14.93 1.14
C PHE A 25 -0.73 -16.07 1.13
N ARG A 26 0.09 -16.11 0.09
CA ARG A 26 1.26 -16.99 0.02
C ARG A 26 2.50 -16.14 -0.18
N LYS A 27 3.54 -16.45 0.54
CA LYS A 27 4.86 -15.89 0.29
C LYS A 27 5.43 -16.54 -0.96
N GLY A 28 6.05 -15.76 -1.84
CA GLY A 28 6.81 -16.27 -2.95
C GLY A 28 8.17 -16.83 -2.49
N GLY A 29 9.05 -17.12 -3.41
CA GLY A 29 10.41 -17.56 -3.15
C GLY A 29 11.41 -16.75 -3.96
N VAL A 30 12.65 -16.65 -3.46
CA VAL A 30 13.79 -16.06 -4.16
C VAL A 30 14.86 -17.14 -4.29
N GLU A 31 15.24 -17.46 -5.51
CA GLU A 31 16.40 -18.29 -5.80
C GLU A 31 17.61 -17.38 -6.07
N LEU A 32 18.64 -17.53 -5.24
CA LEU A 32 19.90 -16.79 -5.40
C LEU A 32 20.90 -17.67 -6.16
N ILE A 33 21.30 -17.24 -7.35
CA ILE A 33 22.18 -18.06 -8.21
C ILE A 33 23.64 -17.72 -7.94
N ASN A 34 24.01 -16.47 -7.85
CA ASN A 34 25.40 -16.02 -7.60
C ASN A 34 25.44 -14.57 -7.17
N ASP A 35 24.62 -14.19 -6.18
CA ASP A 35 24.50 -12.81 -5.72
C ASP A 35 24.12 -12.74 -4.24
N ASP A 36 24.05 -11.52 -3.69
CA ASP A 36 23.69 -11.24 -2.29
C ASP A 36 22.17 -11.05 -2.16
N PRO A 37 21.50 -11.74 -1.22
CA PRO A 37 20.06 -11.59 -0.98
C PRO A 37 19.63 -10.15 -0.69
N ARG A 38 20.53 -9.31 -0.18
CA ARG A 38 20.24 -7.89 0.09
C ARG A 38 19.99 -7.06 -1.16
N HIS A 39 20.39 -7.55 -2.35
CA HIS A 39 20.06 -6.92 -3.63
C HIS A 39 18.63 -7.17 -4.07
N TYR A 40 17.94 -8.14 -3.45
CA TYR A 40 16.59 -8.57 -3.79
C TYR A 40 15.69 -8.41 -2.57
N ALA A 41 15.17 -7.19 -2.36
CA ALA A 41 14.15 -6.96 -1.35
C ALA A 41 12.88 -7.74 -1.73
N PHE A 42 12.66 -8.87 -1.05
CA PHE A 42 11.52 -9.74 -1.26
C PHE A 42 10.59 -9.67 -0.07
N SER A 43 9.34 -9.29 -0.30
CA SER A 43 8.32 -9.23 0.73
C SER A 43 6.94 -9.53 0.14
N ASN A 44 6.06 -10.05 0.98
CA ASN A 44 4.64 -10.12 0.69
C ASN A 44 3.94 -9.00 1.48
N VAL A 45 3.26 -8.09 0.79
CA VAL A 45 2.61 -6.92 1.41
C VAL A 45 1.59 -7.32 2.48
N PHE A 46 0.90 -8.43 2.31
CA PHE A 46 -0.08 -8.94 3.29
C PHE A 46 0.62 -9.50 4.52
N GLU A 47 1.74 -10.21 4.36
CA GLU A 47 2.55 -10.70 5.48
C GLU A 47 3.07 -9.55 6.31
N VAL A 48 3.66 -8.53 5.66
CA VAL A 48 4.16 -7.33 6.35
C VAL A 48 3.04 -6.63 7.11
N ALA A 49 1.86 -6.43 6.47
CA ALA A 49 0.72 -5.82 7.13
C ALA A 49 0.19 -6.65 8.32
N SER A 50 0.19 -7.99 8.22
CA SER A 50 -0.27 -8.87 9.29
C SER A 50 0.57 -8.75 10.56
N MET A 51 1.87 -8.47 10.41
CA MET A 51 2.84 -8.29 11.49
C MET A 51 3.00 -6.83 11.95
N SER A 52 2.34 -5.88 11.28
CA SER A 52 2.45 -4.45 11.57
C SER A 52 1.37 -3.99 12.54
N LYS A 53 1.68 -2.97 13.32
CA LYS A 53 0.69 -2.25 14.12
C LYS A 53 -0.25 -1.46 13.20
N PRO A 54 -1.49 -1.17 13.64
CA PRO A 54 -2.36 -0.27 12.91
C PRO A 54 -1.65 1.04 12.56
N TRP A 55 -1.75 1.45 11.29
CA TRP A 55 -1.19 2.69 10.71
C TRP A 55 0.34 2.81 10.74
N GLU A 56 1.06 1.75 11.11
CA GLU A 56 2.51 1.71 10.97
C GLU A 56 2.90 1.67 9.49
N LYS A 57 3.84 2.53 9.10
CA LYS A 57 4.32 2.73 7.73
C LYS A 57 5.61 1.94 7.53
N VAL A 58 5.55 0.79 6.87
CA VAL A 58 6.70 -0.12 6.70
C VAL A 58 7.16 -0.10 5.25
N ALA A 59 8.39 0.34 5.00
CA ALA A 59 8.98 0.31 3.68
C ALA A 59 9.22 -1.13 3.20
N VAL A 60 8.64 -1.48 2.05
CA VAL A 60 8.78 -2.79 1.39
C VAL A 60 9.49 -2.71 0.04
N GLY A 61 9.75 -1.53 -0.45
CA GLY A 61 10.52 -1.25 -1.65
C GLY A 61 11.11 0.14 -1.59
N LYS A 62 12.30 0.32 -2.15
CA LYS A 62 12.96 1.62 -2.23
C LYS A 62 13.68 1.75 -3.57
N ASN A 63 13.51 2.91 -4.20
CA ASN A 63 14.26 3.29 -5.38
C ASN A 63 14.68 4.76 -5.24
N MET A 64 15.96 4.99 -4.99
CA MET A 64 16.52 6.31 -4.70
C MET A 64 15.80 6.97 -3.50
N GLU A 65 15.01 8.01 -3.73
CA GLU A 65 14.26 8.76 -2.71
C GLU A 65 12.88 8.12 -2.44
N TYR A 66 12.29 7.46 -3.45
CA TYR A 66 10.95 6.91 -3.35
C TYR A 66 10.94 5.59 -2.61
N VAL A 67 9.92 5.43 -1.77
CA VAL A 67 9.62 4.19 -1.07
C VAL A 67 8.18 3.74 -1.34
N LEU A 68 7.99 2.44 -1.30
CA LEU A 68 6.68 1.83 -1.17
C LEU A 68 6.49 1.44 0.29
N GLU A 69 5.48 1.99 0.93
CA GLU A 69 5.13 1.70 2.31
C GLU A 69 3.87 0.83 2.37
N VAL A 70 3.94 -0.27 3.09
CA VAL A 70 2.77 -1.06 3.46
C VAL A 70 2.23 -0.54 4.78
N VAL A 71 0.91 -0.40 4.86
CA VAL A 71 0.20 0.07 6.05
C VAL A 71 -0.95 -0.88 6.35
N ARG A 72 -1.01 -1.38 7.60
CA ARG A 72 -2.19 -2.05 8.13
C ARG A 72 -3.25 -1.01 8.44
N ALA A 73 -4.33 -1.01 7.68
CA ALA A 73 -5.46 -0.11 7.89
C ALA A 73 -6.43 -0.72 8.91
N GLU A 74 -6.49 -0.18 10.13
CA GLU A 74 -7.38 -0.65 11.17
C GLU A 74 -7.76 0.48 12.13
N GLY A 75 -9.06 0.73 12.30
CA GLY A 75 -9.56 1.89 13.06
C GLY A 75 -9.40 3.19 12.31
N THR A 76 -9.13 4.29 13.01
CA THR A 76 -8.93 5.63 12.43
C THR A 76 -7.47 6.06 12.61
N SER A 77 -6.84 6.51 11.51
CA SER A 77 -5.48 7.04 11.57
C SER A 77 -5.46 8.44 12.20
N GLU A 78 -4.27 8.90 12.54
CA GLU A 78 -4.04 10.32 12.76
C GLU A 78 -4.24 11.11 11.46
N TRP A 79 -4.50 12.41 11.57
CA TRP A 79 -4.36 13.30 10.43
C TRP A 79 -2.89 13.43 10.04
N ARG A 80 -2.62 13.36 8.75
CA ARG A 80 -1.26 13.46 8.20
C ARG A 80 -1.21 14.50 7.09
N THR A 81 -0.03 15.02 6.84
CA THR A 81 0.25 15.91 5.70
C THR A 81 1.62 15.62 5.13
N CYS A 82 1.81 15.95 3.86
CA CYS A 82 3.05 15.78 3.14
C CYS A 82 3.36 17.02 2.30
N ALA A 83 4.64 17.31 2.08
CA ALA A 83 5.08 18.42 1.22
C ALA A 83 5.11 18.05 -0.26
N HIS A 84 4.98 16.77 -0.60
CA HIS A 84 4.89 16.25 -1.97
C HIS A 84 3.64 15.40 -2.13
N ASP A 85 3.27 15.12 -3.37
CA ASP A 85 2.16 14.23 -3.69
C ASP A 85 2.51 12.79 -3.30
N GLU A 86 1.57 12.09 -2.68
CA GLU A 86 1.66 10.66 -2.38
C GLU A 86 0.55 9.92 -3.13
N PHE A 87 0.78 8.65 -3.47
CA PHE A 87 -0.25 7.79 -4.03
C PHE A 87 -0.57 6.66 -3.07
N VAL A 88 -1.84 6.35 -2.90
CA VAL A 88 -2.31 5.23 -2.11
C VAL A 88 -3.13 4.27 -2.95
N VAL A 89 -2.88 2.96 -2.78
CA VAL A 89 -3.67 1.87 -3.37
C VAL A 89 -4.21 1.00 -2.25
N VAL A 90 -5.50 0.65 -2.31
CA VAL A 90 -6.11 -0.35 -1.41
C VAL A 90 -5.81 -1.73 -1.96
N MET A 91 -4.96 -2.47 -1.26
CA MET A 91 -4.59 -3.85 -1.60
C MET A 91 -5.61 -4.85 -1.06
N ASP A 92 -6.19 -4.57 0.13
CA ASP A 92 -7.24 -5.38 0.74
C ASP A 92 -8.14 -4.54 1.65
N GLY A 93 -9.39 -5.00 1.87
CA GLY A 93 -10.37 -4.32 2.70
C GLY A 93 -11.00 -3.09 2.06
N ALA A 94 -11.45 -2.19 2.90
CA ALA A 94 -12.08 -0.93 2.50
C ALA A 94 -11.70 0.19 3.49
N VAL A 95 -11.45 1.39 2.96
CA VAL A 95 -11.13 2.56 3.76
C VAL A 95 -11.94 3.77 3.30
N VAL A 96 -12.19 4.67 4.22
CA VAL A 96 -12.66 6.02 3.94
C VAL A 96 -11.49 6.96 4.09
N LEU A 97 -11.23 7.75 3.06
CA LEU A 97 -10.22 8.79 3.02
C LEU A 97 -10.92 10.16 3.15
N ASP A 98 -10.62 10.89 4.21
CA ASP A 98 -11.01 12.28 4.39
C ASP A 98 -9.85 13.21 4.00
N LEU A 99 -10.15 14.29 3.27
CA LEU A 99 -9.18 15.27 2.78
C LEU A 99 -9.61 16.69 3.20
N VAL A 100 -8.64 17.46 3.71
CA VAL A 100 -8.80 18.87 4.10
C VAL A 100 -7.70 19.68 3.42
N LYS A 101 -8.06 20.82 2.82
CA LYS A 101 -7.11 21.76 2.25
C LYS A 101 -6.53 22.62 3.38
N LEU A 102 -5.26 22.45 3.67
CA LEU A 102 -4.59 23.27 4.67
C LEU A 102 -4.48 24.71 4.20
N GLN A 103 -4.78 25.68 5.08
CA GLN A 103 -4.57 27.10 4.80
C GLN A 103 -3.08 27.45 4.82
N VAL A 104 -2.36 26.84 5.73
CA VAL A 104 -0.90 26.96 5.86
C VAL A 104 -0.32 25.56 6.04
N SER A 105 0.63 25.19 5.21
CA SER A 105 1.37 23.93 5.40
C SER A 105 2.27 24.05 6.62
N PRO A 106 2.23 23.10 7.57
CA PRO A 106 3.16 23.06 8.69
C PRO A 106 4.55 22.57 8.29
N LEU A 107 4.71 22.13 7.02
CA LEU A 107 5.94 21.57 6.48
C LEU A 107 6.64 22.55 5.55
N PRO A 108 7.98 22.66 5.62
CA PRO A 108 8.75 23.28 4.55
C PRO A 108 8.62 22.44 3.26
N GLU A 109 8.75 23.08 2.09
CA GLU A 109 8.67 22.41 0.79
C GLU A 109 9.71 21.30 0.61
N THR A 110 10.80 21.35 1.36
CA THR A 110 11.88 20.35 1.34
C THR A 110 11.67 19.20 2.31
N ALA A 111 10.53 19.15 3.01
CA ALA A 111 10.26 18.05 3.94
C ALA A 111 10.04 16.73 3.20
N GLU A 112 10.66 15.69 3.71
CA GLU A 112 10.55 14.33 3.19
C GLU A 112 9.51 13.53 3.97
N GLY A 113 8.70 12.77 3.24
CA GLY A 113 7.65 11.93 3.79
C GLY A 113 6.50 12.70 4.43
N SER A 114 5.54 11.96 4.94
CA SER A 114 4.39 12.53 5.64
C SER A 114 4.63 12.58 7.15
N ILE A 115 4.06 13.59 7.80
CA ILE A 115 4.05 13.72 9.26
C ILE A 115 2.63 13.66 9.81
N ALA A 116 2.48 13.23 11.06
CA ALA A 116 1.24 13.36 11.82
C ALA A 116 1.02 14.83 12.25
N LEU A 117 -0.24 15.26 12.18
CA LEU A 117 -0.66 16.57 12.71
C LEU A 117 -1.05 16.42 14.18
N ALA A 118 -0.74 17.43 14.99
CA ALA A 118 -1.03 17.42 16.43
C ALA A 118 -2.53 17.51 16.79
N GLY A 119 -3.42 17.65 15.80
CA GLY A 119 -4.86 17.79 16.01
C GLY A 119 -5.65 17.86 14.72
N GLU A 120 -6.90 18.34 14.82
CA GLU A 120 -7.74 18.53 13.63
C GLU A 120 -7.14 19.62 12.73
N PRO A 121 -7.08 19.37 11.41
CA PRO A 121 -6.53 20.33 10.47
C PRO A 121 -7.44 21.54 10.31
N ASP A 122 -6.83 22.73 10.23
CA ASP A 122 -7.53 23.96 9.91
C ASP A 122 -7.63 24.14 8.40
N GLY A 123 -8.88 24.21 7.90
CA GLY A 123 -9.17 24.44 6.50
C GLY A 123 -10.48 23.81 6.02
N PRO A 124 -10.89 24.15 4.80
CA PRO A 124 -12.10 23.59 4.20
C PRO A 124 -11.89 22.12 3.82
N ARG A 125 -12.94 21.33 4.00
CA ARG A 125 -12.95 19.95 3.51
C ARG A 125 -12.82 19.94 1.98
N MET A 126 -11.88 19.16 1.47
CA MET A 126 -11.74 18.92 0.02
C MET A 126 -12.69 17.83 -0.45
N GLY A 127 -12.81 16.75 0.33
CA GLY A 127 -13.65 15.63 -0.04
C GLY A 127 -13.53 14.44 0.90
N ARG A 128 -14.35 13.45 0.60
CA ARG A 128 -14.34 12.13 1.21
C ARG A 128 -14.43 11.08 0.12
N ILE A 129 -13.55 10.10 0.15
CA ILE A 129 -13.47 9.03 -0.83
C ILE A 129 -13.64 7.70 -0.11
N THR A 130 -14.62 6.89 -0.54
CA THR A 130 -14.74 5.50 -0.09
C THR A 130 -13.99 4.62 -1.08
N MET A 131 -12.97 3.93 -0.58
CA MET A 131 -12.07 3.11 -1.38
C MET A 131 -12.17 1.65 -0.97
N ARG A 132 -12.10 0.77 -1.94
CA ARG A 132 -12.07 -0.69 -1.77
C ARG A 132 -10.89 -1.25 -2.53
N ARG A 133 -10.62 -2.55 -2.40
CA ARG A 133 -9.56 -3.24 -3.13
C ARG A 133 -9.47 -2.80 -4.60
N GLY A 134 -8.27 -2.43 -5.04
CA GLY A 134 -7.98 -1.95 -6.39
C GLY A 134 -8.24 -0.45 -6.62
N HIS A 135 -8.90 0.27 -5.71
CA HIS A 135 -8.99 1.72 -5.81
C HIS A 135 -7.67 2.37 -5.41
N GLN A 136 -7.37 3.47 -6.09
CA GLN A 136 -6.25 4.34 -5.77
C GLN A 136 -6.71 5.78 -5.59
N ALA A 137 -5.94 6.56 -4.85
CA ALA A 137 -6.15 7.99 -4.70
C ALA A 137 -4.82 8.73 -4.65
N LEU A 138 -4.85 9.98 -5.10
CA LEU A 138 -3.80 10.95 -4.86
C LEU A 138 -4.04 11.58 -3.48
N LEU A 139 -2.97 11.72 -2.72
CA LEU A 139 -2.89 12.49 -1.48
C LEU A 139 -2.10 13.76 -1.82
N PRO A 140 -2.78 14.89 -2.12
CA PRO A 140 -2.11 16.05 -2.68
C PRO A 140 -1.17 16.71 -1.67
N ALA A 141 -0.04 17.20 -2.14
CA ALA A 141 0.88 18.02 -1.37
C ALA A 141 0.16 19.17 -0.65
N GLY A 142 0.52 19.45 0.58
CA GLY A 142 -0.07 20.53 1.38
C GLY A 142 -1.54 20.33 1.77
N SER A 143 -2.12 19.15 1.53
CA SER A 143 -3.40 18.76 2.11
C SER A 143 -3.20 17.94 3.38
N ALA A 144 -4.20 17.94 4.26
CA ALA A 144 -4.28 16.98 5.34
C ALA A 144 -5.18 15.81 4.91
N TYR A 145 -4.79 14.60 5.27
CA TYR A 145 -5.57 13.39 5.00
C TYR A 145 -5.66 12.49 6.22
N ARG A 146 -6.76 11.74 6.31
CA ARG A 146 -7.01 10.75 7.36
C ARG A 146 -7.75 9.56 6.79
N PHE A 147 -7.34 8.37 7.18
CA PHE A 147 -8.02 7.14 6.81
C PHE A 147 -8.85 6.59 7.97
N THR A 148 -9.96 5.95 7.64
CA THR A 148 -10.76 5.17 8.57
C THR A 148 -11.10 3.82 7.94
N SER A 149 -10.85 2.74 8.66
CA SER A 149 -11.17 1.38 8.25
C SER A 149 -11.94 0.67 9.36
N ALA A 150 -13.12 0.15 9.03
CA ALA A 150 -13.96 -0.58 9.99
C ALA A 150 -13.48 -2.01 10.27
N GLN A 151 -12.74 -2.58 9.33
CA GLN A 151 -12.13 -3.91 9.40
C GLN A 151 -10.67 -3.81 8.99
N PRO A 152 -9.79 -4.71 9.47
CA PRO A 152 -8.42 -4.72 9.03
C PRO A 152 -8.30 -4.80 7.50
N GLY A 153 -7.41 -4.01 6.94
CA GLY A 153 -7.13 -3.95 5.51
C GLY A 153 -5.66 -3.62 5.25
N VAL A 154 -5.30 -3.51 3.97
CA VAL A 154 -3.93 -3.24 3.55
C VAL A 154 -3.90 -2.11 2.55
N LEU A 155 -3.10 -1.10 2.84
CA LEU A 155 -2.76 -0.03 1.92
C LEU A 155 -1.31 -0.16 1.46
N LEU A 156 -1.06 0.23 0.22
CA LEU A 156 0.27 0.47 -0.32
C LEU A 156 0.38 1.95 -0.66
N ILE A 157 1.35 2.63 -0.08
CA ILE A 157 1.58 4.07 -0.30
C ILE A 157 2.93 4.26 -0.98
N GLN A 158 2.93 4.96 -2.10
CA GLN A 158 4.16 5.47 -2.72
C GLN A 158 4.42 6.88 -2.19
N THR A 159 5.60 7.07 -1.62
CA THR A 159 6.01 8.35 -1.02
C THR A 159 7.53 8.51 -1.06
N ILE A 160 8.05 9.58 -0.49
CA ILE A 160 9.46 9.74 -0.12
C ILE A 160 9.62 9.28 1.33
N ALA A 161 10.71 8.60 1.65
CA ALA A 161 10.97 8.13 3.01
C ALA A 161 11.01 9.31 3.99
N GLY A 162 10.25 9.22 5.06
CA GLY A 162 10.15 10.27 6.08
C GLY A 162 10.49 9.76 7.48
N PRO A 163 10.34 10.60 8.52
CA PRO A 163 10.72 10.26 9.89
C PRO A 163 9.92 9.09 10.47
N ASP A 164 8.69 8.86 9.97
CA ASP A 164 7.82 7.77 10.43
C ASP A 164 7.97 6.48 9.61
N THR A 165 8.72 6.50 8.51
CA THR A 165 8.99 5.32 7.69
C THR A 165 9.82 4.30 8.47
N LYS A 166 9.32 3.07 8.60
CA LYS A 166 10.03 1.98 9.29
C LYS A 166 10.74 1.09 8.28
N PHE A 167 12.04 0.93 8.46
CA PHE A 167 12.86 0.04 7.66
C PHE A 167 13.13 -1.25 8.44
N ARG A 168 12.46 -2.34 8.06
CA ARG A 168 12.58 -3.66 8.70
C ARG A 168 13.12 -4.69 7.70
N TRP A 169 14.12 -4.32 6.92
CA TRP A 169 14.66 -5.16 5.86
C TRP A 169 15.11 -6.55 6.33
N ALA A 170 15.68 -6.63 7.53
CA ALA A 170 16.11 -7.92 8.10
C ALA A 170 14.94 -8.86 8.41
N GLU A 171 13.73 -8.32 8.60
CA GLU A 171 12.52 -9.11 8.90
C GLU A 171 11.76 -9.52 7.63
N ILE A 172 11.84 -8.71 6.56
CA ILE A 172 11.05 -8.90 5.34
C ILE A 172 11.85 -9.50 4.18
N CYS A 173 13.16 -9.28 4.15
CA CYS A 173 14.06 -9.89 3.17
C CYS A 173 14.44 -11.30 3.64
N GLN A 174 13.79 -12.31 3.09
CA GLN A 174 14.03 -13.71 3.45
C GLN A 174 14.42 -14.50 2.21
N THR A 175 15.50 -15.23 2.33
CA THR A 175 15.87 -16.31 1.42
C THR A 175 15.07 -17.56 1.75
N VAL A 176 14.68 -18.30 0.74
CA VAL A 176 14.08 -19.65 0.87
C VAL A 176 15.18 -20.68 0.98
#